data_ea9aa8c7afc908038adf0d7ff9c8d253
#
_entry.id   ea9aa8c7afc908038adf0d7ff9c8d253
#
_cell.length_a   1.000
_cell.length_b   1.000
_cell.length_c   1.000
_cell.angle_alpha   90.00
_cell.angle_beta   90.00
_cell.angle_gamma   90.00
#
_symmetry.space_group_name_H-M   'P 1'
#
loop_
_entity.id
_entity.type
_entity.pdbx_description
1 polymer ?
#
loop_
_entity_poly.entity_id
_entity_poly.type
_entity_poly.pdbx_seq_one_letter_code
_entity_poly.pdbx_strand_id
1 'polypeptide(L)'
;NIFESLANGTMLQIILFALILGVILANMSDRVDIVKNFFSQFNDIMMKMTTIVMKAAPIGVFCLIATTFSTMGWNAFAPLLKYIFAVFLALAIHCLVTYMLMLKGFTKLSPIKFLSKFAPVMSFAFSTASSNASIPLSIETLDEKLGVSENISSFTVPLGATINMDGTAIMQGVAVVFVAQAFGINLGLNDYLTVILTATLASIGTAGVPGVGMITLSMVFNSIGLPVEGIGLIMGIDRILDMCRTAVNVTGDAVCTTIIAKQYGELDESIFNDNLNTAILND
;
A
#
# COMPACT_ATOMS: atom_id res chain seq x y z
N ASN A 1 15.07 -24.16 1.76
CA ASN A 1 15.75 -23.81 3.03
C ASN A 1 15.46 -22.35 3.37
N ILE A 2 14.69 -22.12 4.44
CA ILE A 2 14.27 -20.74 4.81
C ILE A 2 15.45 -19.81 5.10
N PHE A 3 16.53 -20.31 5.72
CA PHE A 3 17.70 -19.51 6.02
C PHE A 3 18.45 -19.08 4.76
N GLU A 4 18.49 -19.95 3.76
CA GLU A 4 19.04 -19.62 2.44
C GLU A 4 18.17 -18.58 1.74
N SER A 5 16.83 -18.72 1.82
CA SER A 5 15.90 -17.76 1.26
C SER A 5 16.02 -16.38 1.92
N LEU A 6 16.20 -16.34 3.25
CA LEU A 6 16.44 -15.10 4.01
C LEU A 6 17.79 -14.46 3.63
N ALA A 7 18.85 -15.26 3.49
CA ALA A 7 20.17 -14.76 3.10
C ALA A 7 20.21 -14.23 1.67
N ASN A 8 19.49 -14.88 0.75
CA ASN A 8 19.47 -14.52 -0.66
C ASN A 8 18.32 -13.54 -1.01
N GLY A 9 17.45 -13.19 -0.05
CA GLY A 9 16.32 -12.31 -0.29
C GLY A 9 15.24 -12.91 -1.21
N THR A 10 15.07 -14.25 -1.21
CA THR A 10 14.06 -14.92 -2.05
C THR A 10 12.67 -14.77 -1.43
N MET A 11 12.08 -13.59 -1.61
CA MET A 11 10.91 -13.12 -0.85
C MET A 11 9.68 -13.97 -1.00
N LEU A 12 9.41 -14.52 -2.18
CA LEU A 12 8.25 -15.39 -2.38
C LEU A 12 8.26 -16.61 -1.44
N GLN A 13 9.46 -17.20 -1.25
CA GLN A 13 9.64 -18.32 -0.33
C GLN A 13 9.52 -17.86 1.13
N ILE A 14 10.01 -16.66 1.45
CA ILE A 14 9.90 -16.08 2.80
C ILE A 14 8.43 -15.79 3.14
N ILE A 15 7.66 -15.19 2.22
CA ILE A 15 6.23 -14.92 2.39
C ILE A 15 5.46 -16.21 2.60
N LEU A 16 5.68 -17.23 1.75
CA LEU A 16 5.02 -18.52 1.89
C LEU A 16 5.32 -19.17 3.24
N PHE A 17 6.58 -19.14 3.67
CA PHE A 17 6.97 -19.65 4.99
C PHE A 17 6.28 -18.87 6.12
N ALA A 18 6.27 -17.55 6.05
CA ALA A 18 5.64 -16.68 7.06
C ALA A 18 4.13 -16.94 7.16
N LEU A 19 3.43 -17.12 6.02
CA LEU A 19 2.01 -17.47 5.99
C LEU A 19 1.74 -18.82 6.66
N ILE A 20 2.49 -19.85 6.31
CA ILE A 20 2.35 -21.19 6.90
C ILE A 20 2.62 -21.12 8.42
N LEU A 21 3.70 -20.46 8.83
CA LEU A 21 4.05 -20.29 10.24
C LEU A 21 2.95 -19.53 10.99
N GLY A 22 2.43 -18.43 10.40
CA GLY A 22 1.36 -17.65 11.00
C GLY A 22 0.08 -18.44 11.23
N VAL A 23 -0.33 -19.26 10.24
CA VAL A 23 -1.49 -20.15 10.37
C VAL A 23 -1.27 -21.18 11.48
N ILE A 24 -0.07 -21.79 11.56
CA ILE A 24 0.27 -22.75 12.62
C ILE A 24 0.19 -22.07 14.00
N LEU A 25 0.82 -20.89 14.16
CA LEU A 25 0.81 -20.14 15.43
C LEU A 25 -0.61 -19.72 15.85
N ALA A 26 -1.46 -19.35 14.88
CA ALA A 26 -2.86 -19.02 15.14
C ALA A 26 -3.64 -20.21 15.68
N ASN A 27 -3.43 -21.41 15.12
CA ASN A 27 -4.12 -22.64 15.51
C ASN A 27 -3.61 -23.26 16.82
N MET A 28 -2.40 -22.91 17.27
CA MET A 28 -1.82 -23.47 18.52
C MET A 28 -2.26 -22.74 19.78
N SER A 29 -3.06 -21.70 19.69
CA SER A 29 -3.61 -20.91 20.81
C SER A 29 -2.50 -20.44 21.79
N ASP A 30 -2.73 -20.55 23.09
CA ASP A 30 -1.87 -20.02 24.15
C ASP A 30 -0.54 -20.76 24.34
N ARG A 31 -0.41 -21.95 23.76
CA ARG A 31 0.80 -22.77 23.89
C ARG A 31 2.05 -22.15 23.26
N VAL A 32 1.88 -21.18 22.38
CA VAL A 32 2.95 -20.57 21.58
C VAL A 32 3.05 -19.06 21.81
N ASP A 33 2.50 -18.54 22.89
CA ASP A 33 2.48 -17.09 23.19
C ASP A 33 3.89 -16.46 23.22
N ILE A 34 4.87 -17.21 23.73
CA ILE A 34 6.27 -16.76 23.72
C ILE A 34 6.73 -16.49 22.29
N VAL A 35 6.41 -17.38 21.35
CA VAL A 35 6.82 -17.22 19.94
C VAL A 35 6.03 -16.11 19.28
N LYS A 36 4.72 -16.00 19.53
CA LYS A 36 3.89 -14.89 19.04
C LYS A 36 4.43 -13.54 19.51
N ASN A 37 4.69 -13.42 20.83
CA ASN A 37 5.24 -12.22 21.43
C ASN A 37 6.65 -11.89 20.90
N PHE A 38 7.49 -12.91 20.66
CA PHE A 38 8.80 -12.71 20.05
C PHE A 38 8.67 -12.05 18.66
N PHE A 39 7.82 -12.60 17.77
CA PHE A 39 7.64 -12.03 16.45
C PHE A 39 6.99 -10.63 16.49
N SER A 40 6.05 -10.39 17.39
CA SER A 40 5.43 -9.08 17.57
C SER A 40 6.48 -8.04 18.01
N GLN A 41 7.25 -8.33 19.07
CA GLN A 41 8.30 -7.43 19.56
C GLN A 41 9.43 -7.25 18.52
N PHE A 42 9.79 -8.30 17.80
CA PHE A 42 10.79 -8.21 16.74
C PHE A 42 10.30 -7.31 15.60
N ASN A 43 9.02 -7.40 15.23
CA ASN A 43 8.41 -6.48 14.28
C ASN A 43 8.51 -5.03 14.74
N ASP A 44 8.20 -4.74 16.01
CA ASP A 44 8.30 -3.38 16.57
C ASP A 44 9.74 -2.83 16.51
N ILE A 45 10.72 -3.68 16.79
CA ILE A 45 12.14 -3.33 16.66
C ILE A 45 12.50 -3.01 15.21
N MET A 46 12.08 -3.85 14.26
CA MET A 46 12.31 -3.64 12.82
C MET A 46 11.65 -2.38 12.31
N MET A 47 10.42 -2.08 12.77
CA MET A 47 9.72 -0.84 12.47
C MET A 47 10.46 0.39 12.97
N LYS A 48 10.97 0.32 14.21
CA LYS A 48 11.79 1.40 14.79
C LYS A 48 13.10 1.59 14.02
N MET A 49 13.75 0.50 13.63
CA MET A 49 14.97 0.54 12.81
C MET A 49 14.70 1.21 11.46
N THR A 50 13.63 0.82 10.77
CA THR A 50 13.20 1.45 9.52
C THR A 50 12.98 2.95 9.70
N THR A 51 12.30 3.37 10.77
CA THR A 51 12.08 4.79 11.08
C THR A 51 13.39 5.55 11.27
N ILE A 52 14.39 4.94 11.90
CA ILE A 52 15.71 5.56 12.09
C ILE A 52 16.43 5.72 10.74
N VAL A 53 16.42 4.69 9.90
CA VAL A 53 17.02 4.75 8.55
C VAL A 53 16.32 5.81 7.69
N MET A 54 14.99 5.91 7.76
CA MET A 54 14.21 6.90 7.02
C MET A 54 14.51 8.36 7.42
N LYS A 55 15.11 8.63 8.57
CA LYS A 55 15.61 9.98 8.89
C LYS A 55 16.76 10.43 7.97
N ALA A 56 17.50 9.51 7.40
CA ALA A 56 18.55 9.79 6.42
C ALA A 56 18.00 9.92 4.98
N ALA A 57 16.74 9.57 4.75
CA ALA A 57 16.13 9.57 3.41
C ALA A 57 16.26 10.91 2.66
N PRO A 58 16.11 12.11 3.27
CA PRO A 58 16.26 13.36 2.54
C PRO A 58 17.63 13.54 1.89
N ILE A 59 18.69 13.09 2.58
CA ILE A 59 20.07 13.13 2.05
C ILE A 59 20.22 12.14 0.90
N GLY A 60 19.73 10.90 1.08
CA GLY A 60 19.77 9.87 0.05
C GLY A 60 19.01 10.29 -1.21
N VAL A 61 17.80 10.84 -1.04
CA VAL A 61 16.97 11.35 -2.15
C VAL A 61 17.68 12.48 -2.89
N PHE A 62 18.27 13.44 -2.19
CA PHE A 62 19.05 14.51 -2.82
C PHE A 62 20.21 13.95 -3.66
N CYS A 63 20.98 13.01 -3.11
CA CYS A 63 22.10 12.40 -3.82
C CYS A 63 21.65 11.64 -5.07
N LEU A 64 20.55 10.88 -4.98
CA LEU A 64 20.00 10.12 -6.10
C LEU A 64 19.46 11.03 -7.22
N ILE A 65 18.73 12.09 -6.86
CA ILE A 65 18.26 13.08 -7.83
C ILE A 65 19.47 13.76 -8.49
N ALA A 66 20.45 14.21 -7.71
CA ALA A 66 21.66 14.83 -8.22
C ALA A 66 22.41 13.92 -9.20
N THR A 67 22.56 12.64 -8.86
CA THR A 67 23.19 11.65 -9.74
C THR A 67 22.40 11.45 -11.04
N THR A 68 21.08 11.30 -10.94
CA THR A 68 20.21 11.14 -12.12
C THR A 68 20.33 12.34 -13.07
N PHE A 69 20.24 13.56 -12.55
CA PHE A 69 20.36 14.77 -13.39
C PHE A 69 21.79 15.01 -13.87
N SER A 70 22.81 14.59 -13.13
CA SER A 70 24.22 14.66 -13.57
C SER A 70 24.50 13.73 -14.76
N THR A 71 23.89 12.54 -14.77
CA THR A 71 24.13 11.53 -15.82
C THR A 71 23.23 11.70 -17.03
N MET A 72 21.95 12.00 -16.84
CA MET A 72 20.94 12.11 -17.91
C MET A 72 20.64 13.56 -18.32
N GLY A 73 21.08 14.54 -17.53
CA GLY A 73 20.77 15.95 -17.74
C GLY A 73 19.28 16.26 -17.68
N TRP A 74 18.87 17.34 -18.33
CA TRP A 74 17.44 17.74 -18.42
C TRP A 74 16.58 16.75 -19.21
N ASN A 75 17.18 15.85 -19.97
CA ASN A 75 16.47 14.80 -20.70
C ASN A 75 15.78 13.78 -19.78
N ALA A 76 16.24 13.66 -18.53
CA ALA A 76 15.58 12.82 -17.52
C ALA A 76 14.20 13.37 -17.10
N PHE A 77 13.97 14.67 -17.24
CA PHE A 77 12.78 15.31 -16.69
C PHE A 77 11.48 14.86 -17.34
N ALA A 78 11.44 14.83 -18.67
CA ALA A 78 10.22 14.46 -19.39
C ALA A 78 9.78 13.00 -19.16
N PRO A 79 10.68 11.98 -19.19
CA PRO A 79 10.33 10.62 -18.82
C PRO A 79 9.83 10.49 -17.37
N LEU A 80 10.47 11.17 -16.42
CA LEU A 80 10.05 11.14 -15.00
C LEU A 80 8.67 11.76 -14.80
N LEU A 81 8.36 12.88 -15.48
CA LEU A 81 7.02 13.47 -15.44
C LEU A 81 5.96 12.52 -16.03
N LYS A 82 6.27 11.83 -17.13
CA LYS A 82 5.37 10.82 -17.70
C LYS A 82 5.11 9.68 -16.71
N TYR A 83 6.16 9.21 -16.03
CA TYR A 83 6.02 8.19 -14.99
C TYR A 83 5.12 8.66 -13.86
N ILE A 84 5.39 9.84 -13.29
CA ILE A 84 4.55 10.44 -12.23
C ILE A 84 3.09 10.50 -12.67
N PHE A 85 2.85 11.06 -13.85
CA PHE A 85 1.49 11.19 -14.39
C PHE A 85 0.81 9.83 -14.59
N ALA A 86 1.52 8.84 -15.12
CA ALA A 86 0.99 7.49 -15.32
C ALA A 86 0.60 6.82 -13.99
N VAL A 87 1.44 6.95 -12.94
CA VAL A 87 1.11 6.42 -11.62
C VAL A 87 -0.10 7.14 -11.02
N PHE A 88 -0.13 8.48 -11.05
CA PHE A 88 -1.29 9.24 -10.56
C PHE A 88 -2.57 8.89 -11.29
N LEU A 89 -2.52 8.79 -12.60
CA LEU A 89 -3.69 8.43 -13.41
C LEU A 89 -4.20 7.03 -13.06
N ALA A 90 -3.30 6.06 -12.95
CA ALA A 90 -3.66 4.70 -12.59
C ALA A 90 -4.26 4.61 -11.17
N LEU A 91 -3.66 5.30 -10.20
CA LEU A 91 -4.18 5.39 -8.83
C LEU A 91 -5.56 6.08 -8.79
N ALA A 92 -5.74 7.17 -9.54
CA ALA A 92 -7.01 7.89 -9.62
C ALA A 92 -8.11 7.01 -10.24
N ILE A 93 -7.82 6.32 -11.34
CA ILE A 93 -8.76 5.37 -11.97
C ILE A 93 -9.10 4.25 -10.97
N HIS A 94 -8.12 3.68 -10.29
CA HIS A 94 -8.36 2.62 -9.33
C HIS A 94 -9.25 3.09 -8.16
N CYS A 95 -8.93 4.23 -7.57
CA CYS A 95 -9.70 4.79 -6.44
C CYS A 95 -11.11 5.22 -6.86
N LEU A 96 -11.23 6.03 -7.93
CA LEU A 96 -12.49 6.69 -8.28
C LEU A 96 -13.40 5.81 -9.16
N VAL A 97 -12.85 4.84 -9.86
CA VAL A 97 -13.64 3.94 -10.71
C VAL A 97 -13.76 2.58 -10.05
N THR A 98 -12.65 1.85 -9.82
CA THR A 98 -12.69 0.48 -9.34
C THR A 98 -13.33 0.39 -7.96
N TYR A 99 -12.81 1.11 -6.97
CA TYR A 99 -13.35 1.05 -5.61
C TYR A 99 -14.77 1.60 -5.53
N MET A 100 -15.09 2.67 -6.25
CA MET A 100 -16.43 3.26 -6.22
C MET A 100 -17.47 2.39 -6.93
N LEU A 101 -17.09 1.68 -8.00
CA LEU A 101 -17.95 0.68 -8.63
C LEU A 101 -18.16 -0.53 -7.73
N MET A 102 -17.11 -1.01 -7.05
CA MET A 102 -17.24 -2.09 -6.07
C MET A 102 -18.18 -1.69 -4.93
N LEU A 103 -17.96 -0.53 -4.31
CA LEU A 103 -18.84 -0.03 -3.24
C LEU A 103 -20.30 0.03 -3.72
N LYS A 104 -20.55 0.71 -4.84
CA LYS A 104 -21.91 0.86 -5.37
C LYS A 104 -22.54 -0.48 -5.79
N GLY A 105 -21.76 -1.36 -6.40
CA GLY A 105 -22.22 -2.67 -6.88
C GLY A 105 -22.65 -3.60 -5.76
N PHE A 106 -21.83 -3.69 -4.70
CA PHE A 106 -22.07 -4.62 -3.59
C PHE A 106 -22.97 -4.06 -2.49
N THR A 107 -22.99 -2.74 -2.28
CA THR A 107 -23.73 -2.13 -1.16
C THR A 107 -24.87 -1.24 -1.57
N LYS A 108 -24.91 -0.78 -2.82
CA LYS A 108 -25.82 0.26 -3.35
C LYS A 108 -25.67 1.63 -2.68
N LEU A 109 -24.68 1.82 -1.84
CA LEU A 109 -24.37 3.10 -1.18
C LEU A 109 -23.87 4.15 -2.17
N SER A 110 -23.94 5.43 -1.77
CA SER A 110 -23.45 6.55 -2.58
C SER A 110 -21.92 6.67 -2.50
N PRO A 111 -21.18 6.52 -3.63
CA PRO A 111 -19.73 6.74 -3.64
C PRO A 111 -19.31 8.15 -3.22
N ILE A 112 -20.11 9.16 -3.60
CA ILE A 112 -19.79 10.56 -3.27
C ILE A 112 -19.89 10.79 -1.77
N LYS A 113 -20.94 10.26 -1.09
CA LYS A 113 -21.07 10.35 0.36
C LYS A 113 -19.91 9.63 1.07
N PHE A 114 -19.56 8.44 0.58
CA PHE A 114 -18.42 7.68 1.13
C PHE A 114 -17.13 8.50 1.06
N LEU A 115 -16.77 8.99 -0.12
CA LEU A 115 -15.54 9.78 -0.31
C LEU A 115 -15.55 11.07 0.53
N SER A 116 -16.68 11.77 0.59
CA SER A 116 -16.80 12.99 1.39
C SER A 116 -16.57 12.73 2.89
N LYS A 117 -17.15 11.66 3.42
CA LYS A 117 -17.00 11.29 4.83
C LYS A 117 -15.63 10.70 5.16
N PHE A 118 -15.01 10.01 4.21
CA PHE A 118 -13.70 9.37 4.38
C PHE A 118 -12.52 10.28 4.00
N ALA A 119 -12.76 11.44 3.38
CA ALA A 119 -11.73 12.37 2.96
C ALA A 119 -10.73 12.80 4.06
N PRO A 120 -11.12 13.02 5.34
CA PRO A 120 -10.17 13.31 6.40
C PRO A 120 -9.14 12.20 6.61
N VAL A 121 -9.58 10.92 6.57
CA VAL A 121 -8.69 9.76 6.67
C VAL A 121 -7.74 9.67 5.48
N MET A 122 -8.26 9.89 4.25
CA MET A 122 -7.43 9.95 3.05
C MET A 122 -6.34 11.02 3.16
N SER A 123 -6.69 12.19 3.68
CA SER A 123 -5.76 13.32 3.87
C SER A 123 -4.71 12.99 4.94
N PHE A 124 -5.10 12.33 6.01
CA PHE A 124 -4.18 11.87 7.06
C PHE A 124 -3.22 10.79 6.53
N ALA A 125 -3.75 9.80 5.82
CA ALA A 125 -2.96 8.73 5.19
C ALA A 125 -1.98 9.29 4.15
N PHE A 126 -2.42 10.27 3.35
CA PHE A 126 -1.56 11.02 2.44
C PHE A 126 -0.41 11.73 3.17
N SER A 127 -0.68 12.47 4.25
CA SER A 127 0.35 13.22 4.95
C SER A 127 1.35 12.34 5.69
N THR A 128 0.91 11.23 6.25
CA THR A 128 1.77 10.29 6.99
C THR A 128 2.52 9.31 6.09
N ALA A 129 1.95 9.01 4.91
CA ALA A 129 2.36 7.89 4.04
C ALA A 129 2.45 6.55 4.82
N SER A 130 1.55 6.34 5.79
CA SER A 130 1.53 5.15 6.63
C SER A 130 0.10 4.64 6.82
N SER A 131 -0.22 3.49 6.24
CA SER A 131 -1.50 2.80 6.47
C SER A 131 -1.66 2.43 7.95
N ASN A 132 -0.59 1.97 8.59
CA ASN A 132 -0.62 1.61 10.02
C ASN A 132 -0.98 2.80 10.93
N ALA A 133 -0.41 3.98 10.65
CA ALA A 133 -0.74 5.20 11.40
C ALA A 133 -2.20 5.64 11.21
N SER A 134 -2.81 5.26 10.09
CA SER A 134 -4.19 5.63 9.73
C SER A 134 -5.23 4.69 10.33
N ILE A 135 -4.85 3.53 10.89
CA ILE A 135 -5.78 2.53 11.42
C ILE A 135 -6.77 3.11 12.45
N PRO A 136 -6.33 3.82 13.51
CA PRO A 136 -7.27 4.32 14.51
C PRO A 136 -8.31 5.28 13.92
N LEU A 137 -7.86 6.25 13.11
CA LEU A 137 -8.74 7.22 12.49
C LEU A 137 -9.68 6.57 11.45
N SER A 138 -9.22 5.51 10.78
CA SER A 138 -10.05 4.74 9.85
C SER A 138 -11.19 4.03 10.58
N ILE A 139 -10.90 3.36 11.71
CA ILE A 139 -11.89 2.66 12.53
C ILE A 139 -12.93 3.65 13.06
N GLU A 140 -12.48 4.75 13.68
CA GLU A 140 -13.35 5.80 14.19
C GLU A 140 -14.27 6.38 13.10
N THR A 141 -13.72 6.69 11.93
CA THR A 141 -14.50 7.24 10.81
C THR A 141 -15.50 6.22 10.24
N LEU A 142 -15.11 4.95 10.16
CA LEU A 142 -15.98 3.87 9.71
C LEU A 142 -17.17 3.68 10.65
N ASP A 143 -16.94 3.70 11.96
CA ASP A 143 -17.99 3.56 12.96
C ASP A 143 -18.87 4.81 13.04
N GLU A 144 -18.31 5.96 13.36
CA GLU A 144 -19.06 7.16 13.68
C GLU A 144 -19.70 7.85 12.45
N LYS A 145 -19.06 7.78 11.27
CA LYS A 145 -19.49 8.53 10.07
C LYS A 145 -20.05 7.66 8.96
N LEU A 146 -19.60 6.42 8.86
CA LEU A 146 -20.03 5.49 7.82
C LEU A 146 -20.98 4.41 8.35
N GLY A 147 -21.16 4.29 9.68
CA GLY A 147 -22.10 3.37 10.32
C GLY A 147 -21.66 1.91 10.25
N VAL A 148 -20.37 1.66 10.12
CA VAL A 148 -19.80 0.30 10.14
C VAL A 148 -19.53 -0.10 11.58
N SER A 149 -20.04 -1.25 12.01
CA SER A 149 -19.80 -1.78 13.37
C SER A 149 -18.29 -1.90 13.66
N GLU A 150 -17.90 -1.49 14.89
CA GLU A 150 -16.52 -1.60 15.37
C GLU A 150 -16.03 -3.05 15.39
N ASN A 151 -16.92 -4.02 15.58
CA ASN A 151 -16.56 -5.45 15.51
C ASN A 151 -16.00 -5.85 14.13
N ILE A 152 -16.51 -5.27 13.05
CA ILE A 152 -16.02 -5.51 11.70
C ILE A 152 -14.77 -4.67 11.44
N SER A 153 -14.82 -3.36 11.71
CA SER A 153 -13.74 -2.43 11.36
C SER A 153 -12.45 -2.70 12.15
N SER A 154 -12.55 -3.07 13.44
CA SER A 154 -11.38 -3.39 14.28
C SER A 154 -10.58 -4.62 13.81
N PHE A 155 -11.22 -5.51 13.05
CA PHE A 155 -10.55 -6.67 12.44
C PHE A 155 -10.10 -6.39 11.00
N THR A 156 -11.00 -5.84 10.18
CA THR A 156 -10.77 -5.73 8.73
C THR A 156 -9.79 -4.62 8.37
N VAL A 157 -9.79 -3.49 9.09
CA VAL A 157 -8.89 -2.37 8.80
C VAL A 157 -7.42 -2.72 9.06
N PRO A 158 -7.02 -3.30 10.23
CA PRO A 158 -5.65 -3.74 10.45
C PRO A 158 -5.21 -4.84 9.47
N LEU A 159 -6.13 -5.74 9.11
CA LEU A 159 -5.88 -6.77 8.11
C LEU A 159 -5.63 -6.13 6.73
N GLY A 160 -6.48 -5.20 6.31
CA GLY A 160 -6.35 -4.45 5.07
C GLY A 160 -5.04 -3.70 4.99
N ALA A 161 -4.66 -2.98 6.04
CA ALA A 161 -3.40 -2.24 6.11
C ALA A 161 -2.13 -3.09 5.85
N THR A 162 -2.27 -4.42 5.95
CA THR A 162 -1.18 -5.39 5.70
C THR A 162 -1.34 -6.13 4.38
N ILE A 163 -2.57 -6.38 3.92
CA ILE A 163 -2.85 -7.24 2.76
C ILE A 163 -3.23 -6.40 1.53
N ASN A 164 -3.96 -5.30 1.72
CA ASN A 164 -4.48 -4.50 0.63
C ASN A 164 -3.53 -3.35 0.27
N MET A 165 -2.54 -3.67 -0.53
CA MET A 165 -1.52 -2.72 -1.02
C MET A 165 -1.63 -2.52 -2.54
N ASP A 166 -2.86 -2.31 -3.02
CA ASP A 166 -3.18 -2.18 -4.45
C ASP A 166 -2.42 -1.03 -5.12
N GLY A 167 -2.34 0.12 -4.45
CA GLY A 167 -1.59 1.26 -4.95
C GLY A 167 -0.10 0.96 -5.09
N THR A 168 0.45 0.11 -4.22
CA THR A 168 1.84 -0.35 -4.31
C THR A 168 2.03 -1.27 -5.52
N ALA A 169 1.13 -2.23 -5.73
CA ALA A 169 1.18 -3.11 -6.90
C ALA A 169 1.04 -2.34 -8.23
N ILE A 170 0.15 -1.33 -8.28
CA ILE A 170 -0.02 -0.44 -9.44
C ILE A 170 1.29 0.31 -9.73
N MET A 171 1.90 0.92 -8.71
CA MET A 171 3.17 1.63 -8.87
C MET A 171 4.27 0.69 -9.38
N GLN A 172 4.36 -0.52 -8.84
CA GLN A 172 5.35 -1.50 -9.26
C GLN A 172 5.17 -1.89 -10.74
N GLY A 173 3.95 -2.10 -11.19
CA GLY A 173 3.66 -2.37 -12.59
C GLY A 173 4.07 -1.22 -13.52
N VAL A 174 3.74 0.03 -13.16
CA VAL A 174 4.14 1.21 -13.94
C VAL A 174 5.66 1.41 -13.91
N ALA A 175 6.30 1.18 -12.75
CA ALA A 175 7.76 1.30 -12.59
C ALA A 175 8.52 0.30 -13.46
N VAL A 176 8.04 -0.94 -13.55
CA VAL A 176 8.63 -1.97 -14.41
C VAL A 176 8.64 -1.51 -15.87
N VAL A 177 7.50 -1.05 -16.37
CA VAL A 177 7.38 -0.58 -17.77
C VAL A 177 8.28 0.64 -18.00
N PHE A 178 8.30 1.58 -17.06
CA PHE A 178 9.13 2.78 -17.15
C PHE A 178 10.63 2.43 -17.22
N VAL A 179 11.09 1.58 -16.31
CA VAL A 179 12.52 1.20 -16.24
C VAL A 179 12.91 0.33 -17.45
N ALA A 180 12.06 -0.61 -17.85
CA ALA A 180 12.32 -1.39 -19.06
C ALA A 180 12.51 -0.49 -20.29
N GLN A 181 11.67 0.53 -20.46
CA GLN A 181 11.80 1.51 -21.54
C GLN A 181 13.08 2.36 -21.40
N ALA A 182 13.42 2.79 -20.17
CA ALA A 182 14.62 3.58 -19.91
C ALA A 182 15.92 2.83 -20.24
N PHE A 183 15.92 1.51 -20.03
CA PHE A 183 17.07 0.63 -20.31
C PHE A 183 17.00 -0.05 -21.69
N GLY A 184 15.97 0.24 -22.50
CA GLY A 184 15.79 -0.37 -23.82
C GLY A 184 15.50 -1.87 -23.81
N ILE A 185 14.90 -2.36 -22.70
CA ILE A 185 14.54 -3.77 -22.51
C ILE A 185 13.10 -3.98 -23.00
N ASN A 186 12.91 -4.93 -23.91
CA ASN A 186 11.59 -5.30 -24.40
C ASN A 186 10.97 -6.36 -23.50
N LEU A 187 9.80 -6.06 -22.92
CA LEU A 187 9.03 -6.98 -22.10
C LEU A 187 8.10 -7.83 -22.98
N GLY A 188 8.14 -9.15 -22.81
CA GLY A 188 7.22 -10.08 -23.41
C GLY A 188 5.97 -10.31 -22.54
N LEU A 189 4.99 -11.06 -23.06
CA LEU A 189 3.76 -11.38 -22.33
C LEU A 189 4.06 -12.14 -21.02
N ASN A 190 5.02 -13.04 -21.04
CA ASN A 190 5.41 -13.79 -19.83
C ASN A 190 5.98 -12.88 -18.76
N ASP A 191 6.74 -11.83 -19.13
CA ASP A 191 7.27 -10.87 -18.18
C ASP A 191 6.14 -10.08 -17.51
N TYR A 192 5.14 -9.63 -18.28
CA TYR A 192 3.95 -8.97 -17.70
C TYR A 192 3.18 -9.87 -16.74
N LEU A 193 2.96 -11.14 -17.09
CA LEU A 193 2.29 -12.10 -16.20
C LEU A 193 3.10 -12.33 -14.93
N THR A 194 4.42 -12.45 -15.05
CA THR A 194 5.33 -12.56 -13.90
C THR A 194 5.27 -11.32 -13.03
N VAL A 195 5.25 -10.12 -13.61
CA VAL A 195 5.12 -8.86 -12.87
C VAL A 195 3.80 -8.79 -12.12
N ILE A 196 2.68 -9.12 -12.76
CA ILE A 196 1.37 -9.13 -12.11
C ILE A 196 1.39 -10.06 -10.89
N LEU A 197 1.88 -11.29 -11.06
CA LEU A 197 1.94 -12.27 -9.99
C LEU A 197 2.88 -11.80 -8.85
N THR A 198 4.10 -11.40 -9.20
CA THR A 198 5.11 -11.03 -8.20
C THR A 198 4.78 -9.71 -7.51
N ALA A 199 4.24 -8.71 -8.20
CA ALA A 199 3.79 -7.46 -7.59
C ALA A 199 2.62 -7.69 -6.63
N THR A 200 1.64 -8.52 -7.02
CA THR A 200 0.52 -8.88 -6.15
C THR A 200 1.01 -9.62 -4.89
N LEU A 201 1.87 -10.62 -5.05
CA LEU A 201 2.39 -11.39 -3.91
C LEU A 201 3.34 -10.56 -3.04
N ALA A 202 4.16 -9.69 -3.62
CA ALA A 202 5.04 -8.79 -2.88
C ALA A 202 4.26 -7.70 -2.14
N SER A 203 3.12 -7.26 -2.66
CA SER A 203 2.27 -6.28 -1.99
C SER A 203 1.54 -6.87 -0.78
N ILE A 204 1.18 -8.16 -0.83
CA ILE A 204 0.63 -8.87 0.32
C ILE A 204 1.72 -9.03 1.39
N GLY A 205 1.50 -8.51 2.58
CA GLY A 205 2.48 -8.55 3.67
C GLY A 205 3.54 -7.43 3.62
N THR A 206 3.41 -6.48 2.70
CA THR A 206 4.18 -5.24 2.76
C THR A 206 3.71 -4.42 3.97
N ALA A 207 4.65 -4.04 4.84
CA ALA A 207 4.30 -3.25 6.03
C ALA A 207 3.75 -1.87 5.62
N GLY A 208 2.70 -1.42 6.31
CA GLY A 208 2.04 -0.13 6.06
C GLY A 208 2.84 1.07 6.56
N VAL A 209 4.13 1.15 6.19
CA VAL A 209 5.07 2.21 6.59
C VAL A 209 5.72 2.86 5.38
N PRO A 210 6.16 4.13 5.51
CA PRO A 210 6.73 4.87 4.40
C PRO A 210 7.93 4.18 3.74
N GLY A 211 7.98 4.19 2.41
CA GLY A 211 9.13 3.76 1.61
C GLY A 211 9.27 2.25 1.38
N VAL A 212 8.46 1.41 2.00
CA VAL A 212 8.58 -0.07 1.87
C VAL A 212 8.27 -0.54 0.44
N GLY A 213 7.42 0.16 -0.30
CA GLY A 213 7.10 -0.16 -1.69
C GLY A 213 8.32 -0.22 -2.62
N MET A 214 9.36 0.56 -2.34
CA MET A 214 10.61 0.53 -3.11
C MET A 214 11.45 -0.71 -2.83
N ILE A 215 11.40 -1.24 -1.61
CA ILE A 215 12.09 -2.48 -1.23
C ILE A 215 11.43 -3.65 -1.98
N THR A 216 10.12 -3.72 -1.98
CA THR A 216 9.38 -4.78 -2.68
C THR A 216 9.47 -4.65 -4.20
N LEU A 217 9.67 -3.44 -4.74
CA LEU A 217 9.92 -3.23 -6.16
C LEU A 217 11.20 -3.92 -6.64
N SER A 218 12.25 -3.97 -5.82
CA SER A 218 13.49 -4.69 -6.18
C SER A 218 13.26 -6.18 -6.43
N MET A 219 12.30 -6.78 -5.72
CA MET A 219 11.93 -8.18 -5.93
C MET A 219 11.23 -8.39 -7.27
N VAL A 220 10.33 -7.46 -7.62
CA VAL A 220 9.62 -7.50 -8.92
C VAL A 220 10.63 -7.35 -10.05
N PHE A 221 11.59 -6.45 -9.94
CA PHE A 221 12.66 -6.28 -10.95
C PHE A 221 13.50 -7.54 -11.10
N ASN A 222 13.95 -8.13 -9.99
CA ASN A 222 14.72 -9.37 -10.00
C ASN A 222 13.95 -10.53 -10.63
N SER A 223 12.62 -10.59 -10.48
CA SER A 223 11.81 -11.69 -11.02
C SER A 223 11.78 -11.76 -12.55
N ILE A 224 12.07 -10.64 -13.22
CA ILE A 224 12.09 -10.51 -14.69
C ILE A 224 13.46 -10.06 -15.21
N GLY A 225 14.49 -10.04 -14.36
CA GLY A 225 15.87 -9.69 -14.77
C GLY A 225 16.07 -8.21 -15.11
N LEU A 226 15.22 -7.31 -14.61
CA LEU A 226 15.44 -5.87 -14.74
C LEU A 226 16.56 -5.40 -13.80
N PRO A 227 17.38 -4.42 -14.22
CA PRO A 227 18.43 -3.87 -13.39
C PRO A 227 17.86 -3.11 -12.21
N VAL A 228 18.26 -3.49 -10.98
CA VAL A 228 17.78 -2.85 -9.74
C VAL A 228 18.28 -1.40 -9.62
N GLU A 229 19.34 -1.03 -10.35
CA GLU A 229 19.84 0.34 -10.47
C GLU A 229 18.76 1.30 -11.02
N GLY A 230 17.82 0.77 -11.82
CA GLY A 230 16.66 1.51 -12.33
C GLY A 230 15.76 2.07 -11.23
N ILE A 231 15.78 1.49 -10.02
CA ILE A 231 15.06 2.03 -8.86
C ILE A 231 15.59 3.43 -8.50
N GLY A 232 16.89 3.66 -8.67
CA GLY A 232 17.50 4.96 -8.41
C GLY A 232 16.88 6.10 -9.22
N LEU A 233 16.37 5.83 -10.43
CA LEU A 233 15.72 6.83 -11.28
C LEU A 233 14.41 7.36 -10.66
N ILE A 234 13.67 6.51 -9.98
CA ILE A 234 12.34 6.82 -9.45
C ILE A 234 12.34 7.11 -7.95
N MET A 235 13.36 6.68 -7.22
CA MET A 235 13.44 6.83 -5.76
C MET A 235 13.37 8.30 -5.33
N GLY A 236 13.95 9.22 -6.12
CA GLY A 236 13.93 10.66 -5.82
C GLY A 236 12.55 11.31 -5.83
N ILE A 237 11.59 10.74 -6.55
CA ILE A 237 10.23 11.24 -6.68
C ILE A 237 9.20 10.37 -5.95
N ASP A 238 9.63 9.22 -5.43
CA ASP A 238 8.72 8.22 -4.84
C ASP A 238 7.96 8.76 -3.62
N ARG A 239 8.52 9.69 -2.86
CA ARG A 239 7.87 10.20 -1.64
C ARG A 239 6.46 10.73 -1.88
N ILE A 240 6.24 11.51 -2.94
CA ILE A 240 4.92 12.05 -3.28
C ILE A 240 3.99 10.93 -3.76
N LEU A 241 4.54 10.00 -4.55
CA LEU A 241 3.79 8.83 -5.03
C LEU A 241 3.40 7.91 -3.88
N ASP A 242 4.27 7.72 -2.89
CA ASP A 242 4.00 6.94 -1.68
C ASP A 242 2.84 7.52 -0.86
N MET A 243 2.80 8.83 -0.69
CA MET A 243 1.69 9.54 -0.05
C MET A 243 0.36 9.25 -0.77
N CYS A 244 0.35 9.32 -2.10
CA CYS A 244 -0.86 9.04 -2.89
C CYS A 244 -1.26 7.56 -2.85
N ARG A 245 -0.29 6.64 -2.95
CA ARG A 245 -0.53 5.20 -2.83
C ARG A 245 -1.17 4.86 -1.50
N THR A 246 -0.65 5.42 -0.42
CA THR A 246 -1.17 5.17 0.94
C THR A 246 -2.61 5.64 1.07
N ALA A 247 -2.95 6.82 0.56
CA ALA A 247 -4.33 7.29 0.57
C ALA A 247 -5.27 6.34 -0.20
N VAL A 248 -4.82 5.81 -1.34
CA VAL A 248 -5.61 4.85 -2.13
C VAL A 248 -5.74 3.51 -1.39
N ASN A 249 -4.66 2.96 -0.83
CA ASN A 249 -4.70 1.70 -0.09
C ASN A 249 -5.69 1.77 1.09
N VAL A 250 -5.59 2.81 1.92
CA VAL A 250 -6.48 3.00 3.07
C VAL A 250 -7.94 3.19 2.63
N THR A 251 -8.17 3.81 1.46
CA THR A 251 -9.52 3.92 0.88
C THR A 251 -10.06 2.55 0.49
N GLY A 252 -9.23 1.69 -0.08
CA GLY A 252 -9.58 0.30 -0.41
C GLY A 252 -9.94 -0.51 0.83
N ASP A 253 -9.16 -0.36 1.93
CA ASP A 253 -9.46 -1.00 3.21
C ASP A 253 -10.87 -0.63 3.69
N ALA A 254 -11.20 0.66 3.66
CA ALA A 254 -12.50 1.15 4.09
C ALA A 254 -13.64 0.70 3.17
N VAL A 255 -13.44 0.65 1.85
CA VAL A 255 -14.42 0.12 0.90
C VAL A 255 -14.70 -1.35 1.16
N CYS A 256 -13.67 -2.17 1.29
CA CYS A 256 -13.81 -3.59 1.59
C CYS A 256 -14.51 -3.81 2.94
N THR A 257 -14.12 -3.07 3.98
CA THR A 257 -14.75 -3.10 5.30
C THR A 257 -16.24 -2.76 5.23
N THR A 258 -16.59 -1.70 4.51
CA THR A 258 -18.00 -1.28 4.31
C THR A 258 -18.81 -2.34 3.56
N ILE A 259 -18.22 -2.99 2.55
CA ILE A 259 -18.87 -4.09 1.82
C ILE A 259 -19.13 -5.28 2.74
N ILE A 260 -18.13 -5.67 3.53
CA ILE A 260 -18.25 -6.77 4.48
C ILE A 260 -19.33 -6.46 5.53
N ALA A 261 -19.29 -5.29 6.13
CA ALA A 261 -20.29 -4.86 7.12
C ALA A 261 -21.71 -4.92 6.54
N LYS A 262 -21.88 -4.46 5.30
CA LYS A 262 -23.18 -4.53 4.62
C LYS A 262 -23.67 -5.96 4.41
N GLN A 263 -22.77 -6.87 4.03
CA GLN A 263 -23.13 -8.28 3.79
C GLN A 263 -23.48 -9.04 5.07
N TYR A 264 -22.86 -8.67 6.20
CA TYR A 264 -23.14 -9.27 7.51
C TYR A 264 -24.28 -8.59 8.27
N GLY A 265 -24.87 -7.52 7.74
CA GLY A 265 -25.93 -6.76 8.42
C GLY A 265 -25.41 -5.87 9.55
N GLU A 266 -24.12 -5.59 9.57
CA GLU A 266 -23.38 -4.80 10.57
C GLU A 266 -23.11 -3.37 10.06
N LEU A 267 -24.00 -2.83 9.21
CA LEU A 267 -23.93 -1.48 8.66
C LEU A 267 -25.21 -0.72 8.99
N ASP A 268 -25.09 0.38 9.73
CA ASP A 268 -26.18 1.33 9.96
C ASP A 268 -26.25 2.35 8.82
N GLU A 269 -27.20 2.12 7.90
CA GLU A 269 -27.41 3.02 6.77
C GLU A 269 -27.98 4.39 7.18
N SER A 270 -28.54 4.55 8.36
CA SER A 270 -29.03 5.85 8.85
C SER A 270 -27.83 6.78 9.11
N ILE A 271 -26.79 6.27 9.76
CA ILE A 271 -25.51 6.98 9.99
C ILE A 271 -24.84 7.29 8.64
N PHE A 272 -24.79 6.30 7.73
CA PHE A 272 -24.19 6.50 6.41
C PHE A 272 -24.91 7.61 5.62
N ASN A 273 -26.23 7.67 5.70
CA ASN A 273 -27.05 8.61 4.92
C ASN A 273 -27.22 9.96 5.60
N ASP A 274 -26.89 10.10 6.88
CA ASP A 274 -26.98 11.36 7.60
C ASP A 274 -26.08 12.42 6.96
N ASN A 275 -26.66 13.60 6.68
CA ASN A 275 -25.95 14.74 6.12
C ASN A 275 -25.40 15.69 7.20
N LEU A 276 -25.57 15.37 8.50
CA LEU A 276 -25.34 16.28 9.62
C LEU A 276 -23.88 16.56 9.98
N ASN A 277 -22.90 16.10 9.21
CA ASN A 277 -21.48 16.39 9.47
C ASN A 277 -20.84 17.37 8.48
N THR A 278 -21.60 18.29 7.89
CA THR A 278 -21.06 19.48 7.22
C THR A 278 -20.85 20.67 8.19
N ALA A 279 -21.08 20.49 9.48
CA ALA A 279 -21.07 21.58 10.47
C ALA A 279 -19.68 21.92 11.06
N ILE A 280 -18.59 21.25 10.65
CA ILE A 280 -17.23 21.54 11.18
C ILE A 280 -16.40 22.46 10.25
N LEU A 281 -17.02 23.08 9.26
CA LEU A 281 -16.35 24.09 8.42
C LEU A 281 -16.82 25.52 8.69
N ASN A 282 -17.58 25.78 9.75
CA ASN A 282 -18.10 27.13 10.08
C ASN A 282 -17.85 27.56 11.54
N ASP A 283 -16.77 27.10 12.18
CA ASP A 283 -16.27 27.71 13.42
C ASP A 283 -14.79 28.03 13.31
#